data_dc834758f318b2c0bfaf7a5bb18b0810
#
_entry.id   dc834758f318b2c0bfaf7a5bb18b0810
#
_cell.length_a   1.000
_cell.length_b   1.000
_cell.length_c   1.000
_cell.angle_alpha   90.00
_cell.angle_beta   90.00
_cell.angle_gamma   90.00
#
_symmetry.space_group_name_H-M   'P 1'
#
loop_
_entity.id
_entity.type
_entity.pdbx_description
1 polymer ?
#
loop_
_entity_poly.entity_id
_entity_poly.type
_entity_poly.pdbx_seq_one_letter_code
_entity_poly.pdbx_strand_id
1 'polypeptide(L)'
;MKSLYAATRVTLADPLHLILGARYTNWRVDTLTYSMEKNHTTPYAGLVFDINDNWSTYASYTSIFQPQNDRDSSGKYLAPITGNNYELGLKSDWMNSRLITTLAIFRIEQDNVAQSTGTPIPGSNGETAYKAVDGTVSKGVEFELNGAITDNWQLTFGATRYIAEDNEGNAVNPNLPRTTVKMFTSYRLPVMPELTVGGGVNWQNRVYTDTVTPYGTFRAEQGSYALVDLFTRYQVTKNFSLQGNVNNLFDKTYDTNVEGSIVYGAPRNFSITGTYQF
;
A
#
# COMPACT_ATOMS: atom_id res chain seq x y z
N MET A 1 15.15 -15.71 -1.95
CA MET A 1 15.35 -14.94 -0.70
C MET A 1 15.25 -15.88 0.49
N LYS A 2 16.15 -15.75 1.49
CA LYS A 2 16.11 -16.46 2.78
C LYS A 2 16.21 -15.41 3.89
N SER A 3 15.51 -15.59 5.00
CA SER A 3 15.58 -14.64 6.10
C SER A 3 15.36 -15.31 7.46
N LEU A 4 15.99 -14.71 8.49
CA LEU A 4 15.80 -15.04 9.90
C LEU A 4 15.42 -13.75 10.63
N TYR A 5 14.49 -13.81 11.57
CA TYR A 5 14.10 -12.66 12.37
C TYR A 5 13.91 -13.03 13.82
N ALA A 6 14.12 -12.05 14.70
CA ALA A 6 13.80 -12.13 16.11
C ALA A 6 13.18 -10.81 16.56
N ALA A 7 12.23 -10.90 17.51
CA ALA A 7 11.56 -9.76 18.09
C ALA A 7 11.24 -10.00 19.55
N THR A 8 11.25 -8.92 20.35
CA THR A 8 10.86 -8.94 21.74
C THR A 8 10.04 -7.71 22.11
N ARG A 9 9.09 -7.85 23.02
CA ARG A 9 8.39 -6.75 23.68
C ARG A 9 8.74 -6.80 25.15
N VAL A 10 9.20 -5.69 25.71
CA VAL A 10 9.60 -5.52 27.11
C VAL A 10 8.73 -4.44 27.72
N THR A 11 8.06 -4.73 28.83
CA THR A 11 7.40 -3.73 29.66
C THR A 11 8.46 -3.07 30.54
N LEU A 12 8.76 -1.80 30.28
CA LEU A 12 9.74 -1.02 31.05
C LEU A 12 9.12 -0.52 32.35
N ALA A 13 7.86 -0.14 32.27
CA ALA A 13 6.99 0.25 33.40
C ALA A 13 5.55 0.25 32.89
N ASP A 14 4.56 0.15 33.73
CA ASP A 14 3.19 0.50 33.37
C ASP A 14 3.10 2.03 33.30
N PRO A 15 2.77 2.64 32.18
CA PRO A 15 2.19 2.12 30.91
C PRO A 15 3.18 2.09 29.71
N LEU A 16 4.48 1.88 29.91
CA LEU A 16 5.54 2.05 28.90
C LEU A 16 6.09 0.71 28.38
N HIS A 17 6.02 0.48 27.07
CA HIS A 17 6.47 -0.74 26.41
C HIS A 17 7.50 -0.46 25.31
N LEU A 18 8.59 -1.22 25.32
CA LEU A 18 9.62 -1.18 24.29
C LEU A 18 9.51 -2.44 23.42
N ILE A 19 9.54 -2.23 22.10
CA ILE A 19 9.58 -3.30 21.11
C ILE A 19 10.90 -3.20 20.38
N LEU A 20 11.64 -4.30 20.30
CA LEU A 20 12.92 -4.38 19.59
C LEU A 20 12.91 -5.61 18.69
N GLY A 21 13.56 -5.51 17.56
CA GLY A 21 13.75 -6.65 16.69
C GLY A 21 14.71 -6.36 15.55
N ALA A 22 15.08 -7.44 14.86
CA ALA A 22 15.89 -7.38 13.68
C ALA A 22 15.54 -8.54 12.74
N ARG A 23 15.70 -8.31 11.45
CA ARG A 23 15.60 -9.32 10.41
C ARG A 23 16.89 -9.33 9.59
N TYR A 24 17.54 -10.48 9.51
CA TYR A 24 18.62 -10.73 8.56
C TYR A 24 18.02 -11.33 7.28
N THR A 25 18.38 -10.75 6.13
CA THR A 25 17.90 -11.20 4.82
C THR A 25 19.08 -11.47 3.91
N ASN A 26 19.13 -12.66 3.32
CA ASN A 26 19.95 -12.98 2.16
C ASN A 26 19.05 -12.98 0.92
N TRP A 27 19.31 -12.06 0.01
CA TRP A 27 18.60 -11.95 -1.25
C TRP A 27 19.55 -12.27 -2.40
N ARG A 28 19.11 -13.16 -3.29
CA ARG A 28 19.85 -13.55 -4.46
C ARG A 28 18.92 -13.62 -5.66
N VAL A 29 19.38 -13.06 -6.78
CA VAL A 29 18.79 -13.22 -8.10
C VAL A 29 19.83 -13.78 -9.04
N ASP A 30 19.48 -14.83 -9.77
CA ASP A 30 20.29 -15.43 -10.81
C ASP A 30 19.49 -15.47 -12.10
N THR A 31 20.06 -14.97 -13.17
CA THR A 31 19.56 -15.09 -14.54
C THR A 31 20.65 -15.69 -15.42
N LEU A 32 20.35 -15.98 -16.68
CA LEU A 32 21.35 -16.53 -17.61
C LEU A 32 22.56 -15.60 -17.84
N THR A 33 22.39 -14.29 -17.62
CA THR A 33 23.39 -13.27 -17.94
C THR A 33 23.85 -12.46 -16.75
N TYR A 34 23.20 -12.62 -15.58
CA TYR A 34 23.44 -11.77 -14.43
C TYR A 34 23.14 -12.49 -13.11
N SER A 35 24.02 -12.28 -12.12
CA SER A 35 23.82 -12.75 -10.75
C SER A 35 24.07 -11.62 -9.78
N MET A 36 23.18 -11.43 -8.80
CA MET A 36 23.35 -10.50 -7.69
C MET A 36 23.00 -11.19 -6.39
N GLU A 37 23.86 -11.04 -5.38
CA GLU A 37 23.57 -11.46 -4.01
C GLU A 37 23.81 -10.29 -3.07
N LYS A 38 22.85 -10.04 -2.17
CA LYS A 38 22.89 -9.00 -1.14
C LYS A 38 22.43 -9.56 0.18
N ASN A 39 23.18 -9.22 1.21
CA ASN A 39 22.84 -9.50 2.61
C ASN A 39 22.52 -8.18 3.29
N HIS A 40 21.44 -8.15 4.07
CA HIS A 40 21.07 -6.95 4.80
C HIS A 40 20.41 -7.32 6.14
N THR A 41 20.72 -6.52 7.17
CA THR A 41 20.04 -6.60 8.46
C THR A 41 19.15 -5.38 8.63
N THR A 42 17.87 -5.60 8.82
CA THR A 42 16.86 -4.56 9.05
C THR A 42 16.48 -4.54 10.53
N PRO A 43 17.07 -3.67 11.37
CA PRO A 43 16.61 -3.45 12.73
C PRO A 43 15.31 -2.66 12.75
N TYR A 44 14.53 -2.85 13.81
CA TYR A 44 13.42 -1.98 14.17
C TYR A 44 13.33 -1.80 15.67
N ALA A 45 12.81 -0.65 16.08
CA ALA A 45 12.53 -0.31 17.46
C ALA A 45 11.21 0.46 17.53
N GLY A 46 10.43 0.21 18.57
CA GLY A 46 9.19 0.92 18.86
C GLY A 46 9.02 1.17 20.34
N LEU A 47 8.54 2.35 20.68
CA LEU A 47 8.16 2.73 22.03
C LEU A 47 6.65 2.99 22.02
N VAL A 48 5.90 2.33 22.89
CA VAL A 48 4.46 2.49 23.05
C VAL A 48 4.19 2.99 24.45
N PHE A 49 3.37 4.03 24.55
CA PHE A 49 2.90 4.61 25.81
C PHE A 49 1.37 4.56 25.86
N ASP A 50 0.84 3.81 26.82
CA ASP A 50 -0.60 3.72 27.04
C ASP A 50 -1.06 4.95 27.87
N ILE A 51 -1.77 5.85 27.23
CA ILE A 51 -2.26 7.10 27.84
C ILE A 51 -3.38 6.77 28.85
N ASN A 52 -4.23 5.81 28.48
CA ASN A 52 -5.29 5.21 29.29
C ASN A 52 -5.76 3.91 28.64
N ASP A 53 -6.80 3.29 29.19
CA ASP A 53 -7.34 1.99 28.70
C ASP A 53 -7.77 1.99 27.22
N ASN A 54 -8.05 3.16 26.64
CA ASN A 54 -8.55 3.29 25.29
C ASN A 54 -7.57 3.98 24.32
N TRP A 55 -6.55 4.66 24.81
CA TRP A 55 -5.65 5.43 23.98
C TRP A 55 -4.19 5.08 24.22
N SER A 56 -3.45 4.86 23.16
CA SER A 56 -2.00 4.72 23.20
C SER A 56 -1.34 5.56 22.13
N THR A 57 -0.14 6.05 22.39
CA THR A 57 0.73 6.69 21.42
C THR A 57 1.98 5.85 21.22
N TYR A 58 2.58 5.94 20.03
CA TYR A 58 3.81 5.21 19.74
C TYR A 58 4.75 6.02 18.86
N ALA A 59 6.03 5.75 19.01
CA ALA A 59 7.06 6.15 18.08
C ALA A 59 7.82 4.93 17.60
N SER A 60 8.11 4.84 16.31
CA SER A 60 8.82 3.70 15.76
C SER A 60 9.92 4.11 14.79
N TYR A 61 10.93 3.26 14.71
CA TYR A 61 12.01 3.28 13.74
C TYR A 61 12.10 1.91 13.07
N THR A 62 12.20 1.89 11.76
CA THR A 62 12.41 0.66 10.98
C THR A 62 13.39 0.93 9.85
N SER A 63 14.44 0.10 9.74
CA SER A 63 15.29 0.09 8.55
C SER A 63 14.58 -0.61 7.39
N ILE A 64 14.87 -0.19 6.17
CA ILE A 64 14.25 -0.67 4.94
C ILE A 64 15.28 -1.43 4.11
N PHE A 65 14.91 -2.58 3.61
CA PHE A 65 15.63 -3.31 2.59
C PHE A 65 14.61 -3.95 1.65
N GLN A 66 14.51 -3.41 0.43
CA GLN A 66 13.56 -3.86 -0.58
C GLN A 66 14.30 -4.19 -1.88
N PRO A 67 14.45 -5.46 -2.24
CA PRO A 67 14.91 -5.86 -3.55
C PRO A 67 14.00 -5.34 -4.65
N GLN A 68 14.59 -4.91 -5.77
CA GLN A 68 13.87 -4.43 -6.95
C GLN A 68 14.34 -5.14 -8.21
N ASN A 69 13.47 -5.20 -9.20
CA ASN A 69 13.74 -5.84 -10.50
C ASN A 69 13.89 -4.82 -11.63
N ASP A 70 13.94 -3.52 -11.28
CA ASP A 70 14.10 -2.44 -12.24
C ASP A 70 15.53 -2.44 -12.79
N ARG A 71 15.66 -2.10 -14.09
CA ARG A 71 16.91 -2.13 -14.82
C ARG A 71 17.31 -0.76 -15.33
N ASP A 72 18.60 -0.51 -15.37
CA ASP A 72 19.15 0.68 -15.97
C ASP A 72 19.13 0.61 -17.51
N SER A 73 19.57 1.68 -18.18
CA SER A 73 19.63 1.77 -19.64
C SER A 73 20.58 0.75 -20.29
N SER A 74 21.46 0.09 -19.51
CA SER A 74 22.32 -1.00 -19.97
C SER A 74 21.68 -2.39 -19.77
N GLY A 75 20.47 -2.45 -19.18
CA GLY A 75 19.77 -3.68 -18.85
C GLY A 75 20.24 -4.35 -17.54
N LYS A 76 21.10 -3.68 -16.74
CA LYS A 76 21.57 -4.18 -15.46
C LYS A 76 20.57 -3.84 -14.36
N TYR A 77 20.29 -4.78 -13.46
CA TYR A 77 19.43 -4.56 -12.29
C TYR A 77 19.99 -3.48 -11.36
N LEU A 78 19.11 -2.61 -10.88
CA LEU A 78 19.43 -1.64 -9.84
C LEU A 78 19.71 -2.35 -8.49
N ALA A 79 20.48 -1.68 -7.63
CA ALA A 79 20.70 -2.14 -6.27
C ALA A 79 19.37 -2.16 -5.49
N PRO A 80 19.21 -3.00 -4.44
CA PRO A 80 18.05 -2.93 -3.56
C PRO A 80 17.85 -1.54 -2.96
N ILE A 81 16.60 -1.14 -2.81
CA ILE A 81 16.25 0.07 -2.07
C ILE A 81 16.59 -0.16 -0.59
N THR A 82 17.30 0.78 -0.01
CA THR A 82 17.63 0.84 1.42
C THR A 82 17.13 2.14 2.01
N GLY A 83 16.99 2.20 3.34
CA GLY A 83 16.56 3.44 3.99
C GLY A 83 16.05 3.24 5.40
N ASN A 84 15.37 4.27 5.91
CA ASN A 84 14.83 4.31 7.25
C ASN A 84 13.41 4.87 7.23
N ASN A 85 12.55 4.32 8.07
CA ASN A 85 11.22 4.83 8.34
C ASN A 85 11.11 5.27 9.80
N TYR A 86 10.60 6.46 10.01
CA TYR A 86 10.25 7.03 11.31
C TYR A 86 8.74 7.29 11.32
N GLU A 87 8.08 6.86 12.37
CA GLU A 87 6.64 7.03 12.50
C GLU A 87 6.27 7.43 13.94
N LEU A 88 5.33 8.35 14.06
CA LEU A 88 4.69 8.73 15.29
C LEU A 88 3.18 8.58 15.10
N GLY A 89 2.54 7.82 15.99
CA GLY A 89 1.12 7.55 15.85
C GLY A 89 0.35 7.57 17.15
N LEU A 90 -0.95 7.72 16.99
CA LEU A 90 -1.95 7.65 18.05
C LEU A 90 -2.93 6.54 17.67
N LYS A 91 -3.17 5.61 18.58
CA LYS A 91 -4.15 4.53 18.44
C LYS A 91 -5.25 4.70 19.47
N SER A 92 -6.45 4.40 19.08
CA SER A 92 -7.56 4.32 20.02
C SER A 92 -8.38 3.07 19.82
N ASP A 93 -8.89 2.57 20.93
CA ASP A 93 -9.71 1.38 21.05
C ASP A 93 -11.08 1.79 21.61
N TRP A 94 -12.13 1.48 20.88
CA TRP A 94 -13.49 1.87 21.21
C TRP A 94 -14.40 0.66 21.32
N MET A 95 -15.46 0.76 22.11
CA MET A 95 -16.51 -0.25 22.18
C MET A 95 -15.99 -1.63 22.59
N ASN A 96 -15.07 -1.72 23.57
CA ASN A 96 -14.40 -2.95 23.99
C ASN A 96 -13.65 -3.64 22.83
N SER A 97 -12.75 -2.93 22.19
CA SER A 97 -11.91 -3.40 21.08
C SER A 97 -12.67 -3.78 19.80
N ARG A 98 -13.92 -3.34 19.66
CA ARG A 98 -14.71 -3.60 18.46
C ARG A 98 -14.40 -2.63 17.32
N LEU A 99 -13.92 -1.43 17.64
CA LEU A 99 -13.56 -0.40 16.68
C LEU A 99 -12.20 0.19 17.05
N ILE A 100 -11.26 0.10 16.15
CA ILE A 100 -9.89 0.60 16.33
C ILE A 100 -9.66 1.74 15.35
N THR A 101 -9.06 2.84 15.83
CA THR A 101 -8.59 3.91 14.96
C THR A 101 -7.09 4.12 15.13
N THR A 102 -6.43 4.50 14.05
CA THR A 102 -5.01 4.86 14.02
C THR A 102 -4.84 6.15 13.24
N LEU A 103 -4.10 7.09 13.81
CA LEU A 103 -3.60 8.27 13.12
C LEU A 103 -2.10 8.27 13.21
N ALA A 104 -1.39 8.33 12.09
CA ALA A 104 0.05 8.33 12.05
C ALA A 104 0.60 9.44 11.15
N ILE A 105 1.74 9.97 11.53
CA ILE A 105 2.61 10.77 10.67
C ILE A 105 3.90 9.98 10.45
N PHE A 106 4.41 10.01 9.24
CA PHE A 106 5.60 9.25 8.90
C PHE A 106 6.60 10.05 8.06
N ARG A 107 7.86 9.64 8.14
CA ARG A 107 8.95 10.08 7.30
C ARG A 107 9.79 8.89 6.90
N ILE A 108 9.89 8.64 5.60
CA ILE A 108 10.66 7.57 4.98
C ILE A 108 11.80 8.21 4.20
N GLU A 109 13.02 7.80 4.48
CA GLU A 109 14.22 8.20 3.75
C GLU A 109 14.73 6.98 3.00
N GLN A 110 14.94 7.09 1.70
CA GLN A 110 15.33 5.96 0.86
C GLN A 110 16.41 6.33 -0.14
N ASP A 111 17.32 5.38 -0.36
CA ASP A 111 18.36 5.40 -1.39
C ASP A 111 18.09 4.28 -2.41
N ASN A 112 18.63 4.44 -3.61
CA ASN A 112 18.47 3.54 -4.75
C ASN A 112 17.00 3.41 -5.22
N VAL A 113 16.13 4.38 -5.02
CA VAL A 113 14.75 4.35 -5.52
C VAL A 113 14.77 4.36 -7.05
N ALA A 114 14.11 3.38 -7.66
CA ALA A 114 13.98 3.34 -9.11
C ALA A 114 13.10 4.50 -9.59
N GLN A 115 13.63 5.31 -10.48
CA GLN A 115 12.89 6.36 -11.17
C GLN A 115 12.97 6.13 -12.68
N SER A 116 11.82 6.11 -13.35
CA SER A 116 11.75 5.98 -14.79
C SER A 116 12.54 7.08 -15.50
N THR A 117 13.31 6.70 -16.52
CA THR A 117 13.99 7.66 -17.40
C THR A 117 13.08 8.14 -18.54
N GLY A 118 11.88 7.56 -18.68
CA GLY A 118 10.99 7.81 -19.80
C GLY A 118 11.48 7.23 -21.13
N THR A 119 12.58 6.46 -21.13
CA THR A 119 13.16 5.85 -22.34
C THR A 119 13.21 4.33 -22.21
N PRO A 120 13.07 3.58 -23.31
CA PRO A 120 13.22 2.13 -23.28
C PRO A 120 14.69 1.72 -23.15
N ILE A 121 14.93 0.53 -22.60
CA ILE A 121 16.24 -0.12 -22.62
C ILE A 121 16.58 -0.50 -24.08
N PRO A 122 17.73 -0.09 -24.62
CA PRO A 122 18.13 -0.41 -25.98
C PRO A 122 18.15 -1.93 -26.22
N GLY A 123 17.49 -2.40 -27.28
CA GLY A 123 17.43 -3.83 -27.65
C GLY A 123 16.43 -4.67 -26.83
N SER A 124 15.66 -4.06 -25.93
CA SER A 124 14.55 -4.71 -25.27
C SER A 124 13.25 -4.61 -26.08
N ASN A 125 12.22 -5.36 -25.71
CA ASN A 125 10.86 -5.27 -26.29
C ASN A 125 10.06 -4.09 -25.72
N GLY A 126 10.70 -2.93 -25.49
CA GLY A 126 10.05 -1.74 -24.95
C GLY A 126 10.07 -1.67 -23.42
N GLU A 127 10.92 -2.46 -22.74
CA GLU A 127 11.10 -2.33 -21.28
C GLU A 127 11.62 -0.92 -20.96
N THR A 128 10.97 -0.26 -19.99
CA THR A 128 11.39 1.06 -19.50
C THR A 128 12.73 0.98 -18.76
N ALA A 129 13.64 1.90 -19.07
CA ALA A 129 14.87 2.08 -18.32
C ALA A 129 14.64 2.93 -17.07
N TYR A 130 15.31 2.55 -15.98
CA TYR A 130 15.26 3.25 -14.69
C TYR A 130 16.64 3.77 -14.31
N LYS A 131 16.68 4.78 -13.46
CA LYS A 131 17.87 5.22 -12.75
C LYS A 131 17.67 5.13 -11.24
N ALA A 132 18.71 4.84 -10.50
CA ALA A 132 18.69 4.93 -9.04
C ALA A 132 18.70 6.40 -8.62
N VAL A 133 17.83 6.76 -7.66
CA VAL A 133 17.77 8.08 -7.03
C VAL A 133 18.01 7.89 -5.53
N ASP A 134 19.00 8.59 -5.01
CA ASP A 134 19.35 8.60 -3.60
C ASP A 134 18.78 9.83 -2.90
N GLY A 135 18.65 9.75 -1.57
CA GLY A 135 18.14 10.83 -0.75
C GLY A 135 16.65 11.13 -0.98
N THR A 136 15.89 10.15 -1.45
CA THR A 136 14.44 10.29 -1.59
C THR A 136 13.78 10.36 -0.24
N VAL A 137 12.94 11.37 -0.03
CA VAL A 137 12.16 11.56 1.21
C VAL A 137 10.68 11.48 0.90
N SER A 138 10.00 10.52 1.53
CA SER A 138 8.54 10.45 1.57
C SER A 138 8.05 10.83 2.96
N LYS A 139 7.12 11.77 3.06
CA LYS A 139 6.52 12.16 4.35
C LYS A 139 5.02 12.40 4.19
N GLY A 140 4.27 12.00 5.20
CA GLY A 140 2.82 12.07 5.08
C GLY A 140 2.08 11.79 6.37
N VAL A 141 0.77 11.68 6.20
CA VAL A 141 -0.19 11.35 7.25
C VAL A 141 -1.08 10.21 6.77
N GLU A 142 -1.40 9.31 7.68
CA GLU A 142 -2.29 8.18 7.47
C GLU A 142 -3.33 8.12 8.57
N PHE A 143 -4.58 7.86 8.18
CA PHE A 143 -5.69 7.61 9.10
C PHE A 143 -6.36 6.30 8.74
N GLU A 144 -6.56 5.44 9.74
CA GLU A 144 -7.26 4.18 9.60
C GLU A 144 -8.35 4.04 10.65
N LEU A 145 -9.46 3.42 10.26
CA LEU A 145 -10.55 3.01 11.14
C LEU A 145 -11.00 1.63 10.70
N ASN A 146 -11.04 0.69 11.63
CA ASN A 146 -11.43 -0.68 11.33
C ASN A 146 -12.22 -1.31 12.47
N GLY A 147 -13.35 -1.90 12.17
CA GLY A 147 -14.12 -2.67 13.13
C GLY A 147 -15.63 -2.60 12.98
N ALA A 148 -16.32 -2.98 14.04
CA ALA A 148 -17.78 -3.04 14.13
C ALA A 148 -18.35 -1.79 14.81
N ILE A 149 -19.13 -1.02 14.07
CA ILE A 149 -19.91 0.11 14.62
C ILE A 149 -21.10 -0.41 15.43
N THR A 150 -21.73 -1.48 14.96
CA THR A 150 -22.74 -2.24 15.68
C THR A 150 -22.51 -3.74 15.47
N ASP A 151 -23.28 -4.62 16.13
CA ASP A 151 -23.19 -6.08 15.93
C ASP A 151 -23.44 -6.51 14.47
N ASN A 152 -24.11 -5.67 13.71
CA ASN A 152 -24.48 -5.94 12.33
C ASN A 152 -23.74 -5.06 11.32
N TRP A 153 -23.02 -4.03 11.73
CA TRP A 153 -22.40 -3.06 10.84
C TRP A 153 -20.88 -3.04 11.02
N GLN A 154 -20.16 -3.46 9.97
CA GLN A 154 -18.70 -3.41 9.87
C GLN A 154 -18.27 -2.25 8.98
N LEU A 155 -17.21 -1.57 9.36
CA LEU A 155 -16.60 -0.49 8.58
C LEU A 155 -15.08 -0.60 8.61
N THR A 156 -14.47 -0.53 7.44
CA THR A 156 -13.04 -0.30 7.25
C THR A 156 -12.87 0.97 6.44
N PHE A 157 -12.07 1.90 6.94
CA PHE A 157 -11.75 3.16 6.26
C PHE A 157 -10.26 3.41 6.39
N GLY A 158 -9.62 3.84 5.30
CA GLY A 158 -8.23 4.27 5.26
C GLY A 158 -8.07 5.48 4.36
N ALA A 159 -7.28 6.44 4.81
CA ALA A 159 -6.91 7.63 4.03
C ALA A 159 -5.42 7.93 4.25
N THR A 160 -4.69 8.09 3.16
CA THR A 160 -3.26 8.42 3.19
C THR A 160 -3.01 9.62 2.29
N ARG A 161 -2.19 10.55 2.77
CA ARG A 161 -1.66 11.65 1.96
C ARG A 161 -0.18 11.83 2.25
N TYR A 162 0.64 11.84 1.18
CA TYR A 162 2.08 12.02 1.30
C TYR A 162 2.66 12.81 0.13
N ILE A 163 3.87 13.30 0.31
CA ILE A 163 4.75 13.79 -0.76
C ILE A 163 5.97 12.87 -0.83
N ALA A 164 6.56 12.74 -2.02
CA ALA A 164 7.82 12.02 -2.24
C ALA A 164 8.67 12.85 -3.19
N GLU A 165 9.84 13.26 -2.71
CA GLU A 165 10.75 14.19 -3.37
C GLU A 165 12.19 13.66 -3.28
N ASP A 166 13.01 13.97 -4.27
CA ASP A 166 14.45 13.75 -4.23
C ASP A 166 15.14 14.89 -3.42
N ASN A 167 16.46 14.85 -3.34
CA ASN A 167 17.28 15.84 -2.64
C ASN A 167 17.27 17.24 -3.29
N GLU A 168 16.77 17.36 -4.51
CA GLU A 168 16.60 18.63 -5.23
C GLU A 168 15.15 19.16 -5.12
N GLY A 169 14.24 18.42 -4.49
CA GLY A 169 12.83 18.76 -4.35
C GLY A 169 11.97 18.37 -5.55
N ASN A 170 12.50 17.58 -6.48
CA ASN A 170 11.72 17.06 -7.60
C ASN A 170 10.83 15.89 -7.15
N ALA A 171 9.64 15.80 -7.73
CA ALA A 171 8.73 14.69 -7.45
C ALA A 171 9.32 13.36 -7.93
N VAL A 172 9.40 12.37 -7.05
CA VAL A 172 9.83 10.99 -7.36
C VAL A 172 8.59 10.13 -7.62
N ASN A 173 8.57 9.40 -8.75
CA ASN A 173 7.47 8.52 -9.16
C ASN A 173 6.09 9.20 -9.13
N PRO A 174 5.86 10.29 -9.90
CA PRO A 174 4.59 11.01 -9.92
C PRO A 174 3.44 10.20 -10.56
N ASN A 175 3.74 9.04 -11.13
CA ASN A 175 2.81 8.00 -11.60
C ASN A 175 2.12 7.24 -10.46
N LEU A 176 2.52 7.46 -9.19
CA LEU A 176 1.86 6.91 -8.02
C LEU A 176 0.98 7.95 -7.31
N PRO A 177 -0.25 7.60 -6.89
CA PRO A 177 -1.16 8.54 -6.25
C PRO A 177 -0.63 9.01 -4.88
N ARG A 178 -0.65 10.33 -4.67
CA ARG A 178 -0.20 10.99 -3.43
C ARG A 178 -1.28 11.09 -2.37
N THR A 179 -2.51 10.89 -2.75
CA THR A 179 -3.65 10.84 -1.83
C THR A 179 -4.56 9.71 -2.25
N THR A 180 -4.84 8.82 -1.33
CA THR A 180 -5.78 7.71 -1.52
C THR A 180 -6.79 7.70 -0.38
N VAL A 181 -8.04 7.36 -0.70
CA VAL A 181 -9.10 7.11 0.27
C VAL A 181 -9.77 5.79 -0.09
N LYS A 182 -9.84 4.89 0.86
CA LYS A 182 -10.48 3.58 0.70
C LYS A 182 -11.50 3.38 1.81
N MET A 183 -12.68 2.96 1.45
CA MET A 183 -13.72 2.61 2.40
C MET A 183 -14.37 1.30 1.96
N PHE A 184 -14.63 0.43 2.92
CA PHE A 184 -15.43 -0.76 2.74
C PHE A 184 -16.39 -0.87 3.92
N THR A 185 -17.64 -1.22 3.64
CA THR A 185 -18.66 -1.40 4.67
C THR A 185 -19.56 -2.57 4.34
N SER A 186 -20.03 -3.26 5.37
CA SER A 186 -21.02 -4.33 5.25
C SER A 186 -22.03 -4.25 6.37
N TYR A 187 -23.26 -4.53 6.04
CA TYR A 187 -24.40 -4.51 6.96
C TYR A 187 -25.23 -5.78 6.83
N ARG A 188 -25.33 -6.52 7.92
CA ARG A 188 -26.21 -7.68 8.05
C ARG A 188 -27.60 -7.19 8.48
N LEU A 189 -28.62 -7.48 7.70
CA LEU A 189 -29.96 -6.98 7.95
C LEU A 189 -30.57 -7.66 9.20
N PRO A 190 -30.96 -6.93 10.24
CA PRO A 190 -31.57 -7.53 11.44
C PRO A 190 -32.91 -8.22 11.15
N VAL A 191 -33.65 -7.72 10.16
CA VAL A 191 -34.96 -8.31 9.75
C VAL A 191 -34.81 -9.57 8.87
N MET A 192 -33.62 -9.80 8.33
CA MET A 192 -33.24 -10.95 7.50
C MET A 192 -31.75 -11.25 7.74
N PRO A 193 -31.40 -11.91 8.84
CA PRO A 193 -29.98 -12.10 9.24
C PRO A 193 -29.14 -12.92 8.26
N GLU A 194 -29.80 -13.65 7.34
CA GLU A 194 -29.18 -14.38 6.24
C GLU A 194 -28.63 -13.45 5.14
N LEU A 195 -29.12 -12.20 5.08
CA LEU A 195 -28.75 -11.23 4.06
C LEU A 195 -27.75 -10.20 4.61
N THR A 196 -26.61 -10.13 3.95
CA THR A 196 -25.59 -9.08 4.16
C THR A 196 -25.46 -8.29 2.88
N VAL A 197 -25.50 -6.97 2.97
CA VAL A 197 -25.24 -6.04 1.87
C VAL A 197 -24.03 -5.18 2.21
N GLY A 198 -23.32 -4.72 1.21
CA GLY A 198 -22.19 -3.85 1.45
C GLY A 198 -21.58 -3.34 0.16
N GLY A 199 -20.51 -2.60 0.31
CA GLY A 199 -19.77 -2.05 -0.80
C GLY A 199 -18.52 -1.32 -0.36
N GLY A 200 -17.80 -0.84 -1.36
CA GLY A 200 -16.57 -0.10 -1.14
C GLY A 200 -16.47 1.09 -2.08
N VAL A 201 -15.62 2.02 -1.68
CA VAL A 201 -15.18 3.16 -2.49
C VAL A 201 -13.67 3.21 -2.44
N ASN A 202 -13.04 3.26 -3.61
CA ASN A 202 -11.62 3.49 -3.77
C ASN A 202 -11.45 4.79 -4.56
N TRP A 203 -10.91 5.81 -3.92
CA TRP A 203 -10.60 7.09 -4.55
C TRP A 203 -9.11 7.36 -4.54
N GLN A 204 -8.61 7.93 -5.63
CA GLN A 204 -7.24 8.43 -5.73
C GLN A 204 -7.16 9.78 -6.43
N ASN A 205 -6.15 10.57 -6.07
CA ASN A 205 -5.84 11.79 -6.80
C ASN A 205 -5.18 11.47 -8.14
N ARG A 206 -5.03 12.49 -8.97
CA ARG A 206 -4.37 12.40 -10.28
C ARG A 206 -2.93 11.88 -10.16
N VAL A 207 -2.50 11.16 -11.21
CA VAL A 207 -1.12 10.68 -11.41
C VAL A 207 -0.67 11.06 -12.82
N TYR A 208 0.65 11.15 -13.04
CA TYR A 208 1.19 11.49 -14.36
C TYR A 208 2.60 10.92 -14.54
N THR A 209 3.02 10.84 -15.80
CA THR A 209 4.40 10.52 -16.20
C THR A 209 4.82 11.49 -17.29
N ASP A 210 5.99 12.08 -17.14
CA ASP A 210 6.63 12.91 -18.16
C ASP A 210 7.64 12.08 -18.95
N THR A 211 7.45 12.00 -20.26
CA THR A 211 8.36 11.33 -21.20
C THR A 211 9.10 12.37 -22.02
N VAL A 212 10.42 12.39 -21.89
CA VAL A 212 11.28 13.29 -22.66
C VAL A 212 11.63 12.64 -24.02
N THR A 213 11.35 13.35 -25.09
CA THR A 213 11.68 12.91 -26.46
C THR A 213 12.47 13.99 -27.18
N PRO A 214 13.10 13.70 -28.33
CA PRO A 214 13.76 14.72 -29.16
C PRO A 214 12.82 15.87 -29.63
N TYR A 215 11.50 15.65 -29.57
CA TYR A 215 10.47 16.60 -29.98
C TYR A 215 9.85 17.40 -28.84
N GLY A 216 10.28 17.13 -27.60
CA GLY A 216 9.78 17.78 -26.39
C GLY A 216 9.36 16.80 -25.29
N THR A 217 8.84 17.34 -24.20
CA THR A 217 8.31 16.55 -23.08
C THR A 217 6.82 16.34 -23.27
N PHE A 218 6.39 15.09 -23.26
CA PHE A 218 4.98 14.68 -23.33
C PHE A 218 4.55 14.18 -21.95
N ARG A 219 3.40 14.65 -21.48
CA ARG A 219 2.79 14.19 -20.24
C ARG A 219 1.63 13.24 -20.51
N ALA A 220 1.73 12.01 -20.00
CA ALA A 220 0.59 11.13 -19.84
C ALA A 220 0.01 11.34 -18.44
N GLU A 221 -1.31 11.48 -18.32
CA GLU A 221 -1.98 11.79 -17.06
C GLU A 221 -3.28 11.01 -16.92
N GLN A 222 -3.49 10.41 -15.76
CA GLN A 222 -4.79 9.95 -15.30
C GLN A 222 -5.32 10.92 -14.25
N GLY A 223 -6.44 11.56 -14.52
CA GLY A 223 -7.13 12.44 -13.56
C GLY A 223 -7.63 11.68 -12.34
N SER A 224 -7.97 12.42 -11.29
CA SER A 224 -8.57 11.83 -10.07
C SER A 224 -9.84 11.05 -10.40
N TYR A 225 -10.03 9.89 -9.75
CA TYR A 225 -11.24 9.09 -9.92
C TYR A 225 -11.61 8.32 -8.65
N ALA A 226 -12.87 7.88 -8.61
CA ALA A 226 -13.39 6.96 -7.62
C ALA A 226 -13.99 5.74 -8.32
N LEU A 227 -13.75 4.57 -7.75
CA LEU A 227 -14.43 3.32 -8.10
C LEU A 227 -15.35 2.95 -6.95
N VAL A 228 -16.56 2.56 -7.28
CA VAL A 228 -17.56 2.10 -6.31
C VAL A 228 -17.93 0.67 -6.64
N ASP A 229 -17.86 -0.19 -5.65
CA ASP A 229 -18.22 -1.60 -5.75
C ASP A 229 -19.34 -1.90 -4.76
N LEU A 230 -20.26 -2.79 -5.16
CA LEU A 230 -21.35 -3.26 -4.30
C LEU A 230 -21.35 -4.78 -4.25
N PHE A 231 -21.79 -5.33 -3.13
CA PHE A 231 -22.04 -6.76 -3.01
C PHE A 231 -23.29 -7.04 -2.19
N THR A 232 -23.84 -8.21 -2.42
CA THR A 232 -24.86 -8.82 -1.57
C THR A 232 -24.52 -10.28 -1.35
N ARG A 233 -24.63 -10.76 -0.11
CA ARG A 233 -24.40 -12.16 0.25
C ARG A 233 -25.64 -12.69 0.97
N TYR A 234 -26.17 -13.83 0.49
CA TYR A 234 -27.28 -14.52 1.09
C TYR A 234 -26.88 -15.92 1.55
N GLN A 235 -27.08 -16.20 2.83
CA GLN A 235 -26.87 -17.53 3.42
C GLN A 235 -28.10 -18.39 3.16
N VAL A 236 -28.04 -19.25 2.15
CA VAL A 236 -29.18 -20.08 1.72
C VAL A 236 -29.44 -21.22 2.70
N THR A 237 -28.37 -21.87 3.17
CA THR A 237 -28.40 -22.90 4.21
C THR A 237 -27.20 -22.69 5.14
N LYS A 238 -27.09 -23.47 6.22
CA LYS A 238 -25.92 -23.40 7.13
C LYS A 238 -24.59 -23.62 6.40
N ASN A 239 -24.61 -24.36 5.32
CA ASN A 239 -23.42 -24.78 4.58
C ASN A 239 -23.29 -24.09 3.20
N PHE A 240 -24.33 -23.42 2.71
CA PHE A 240 -24.32 -22.85 1.36
C PHE A 240 -24.68 -21.37 1.35
N SER A 241 -23.86 -20.56 0.71
CA SER A 241 -24.11 -19.14 0.51
C SER A 241 -23.92 -18.74 -0.95
N LEU A 242 -24.66 -17.73 -1.38
CA LEU A 242 -24.56 -17.05 -2.67
C LEU A 242 -24.11 -15.62 -2.45
N GLN A 243 -23.16 -15.15 -3.25
CA GLN A 243 -22.71 -13.76 -3.25
C GLN A 243 -22.74 -13.20 -4.66
N GLY A 244 -23.44 -12.09 -4.84
CA GLY A 244 -23.42 -11.28 -6.06
C GLY A 244 -22.54 -10.05 -5.84
N ASN A 245 -21.73 -9.69 -6.85
CA ASN A 245 -20.92 -8.48 -6.82
C ASN A 245 -21.15 -7.67 -8.09
N VAL A 246 -21.08 -6.34 -7.95
CA VAL A 246 -21.00 -5.36 -9.03
C VAL A 246 -19.76 -4.53 -8.78
N ASN A 247 -18.77 -4.67 -9.65
CA ASN A 247 -17.53 -3.87 -9.57
C ASN A 247 -17.61 -2.72 -10.57
N ASN A 248 -17.01 -1.57 -10.21
CA ASN A 248 -17.07 -0.34 -10.97
C ASN A 248 -18.50 0.05 -11.35
N LEU A 249 -19.34 0.22 -10.34
CA LEU A 249 -20.80 0.44 -10.45
C LEU A 249 -21.16 1.52 -11.48
N PHE A 250 -20.38 2.59 -11.54
CA PHE A 250 -20.64 3.74 -12.42
C PHE A 250 -19.97 3.63 -13.80
N ASP A 251 -19.37 2.47 -14.12
CA ASP A 251 -18.67 2.21 -15.38
C ASP A 251 -17.61 3.29 -15.70
N LYS A 252 -16.87 3.69 -14.67
CA LYS A 252 -15.82 4.71 -14.82
C LYS A 252 -14.70 4.17 -15.71
N THR A 253 -14.40 4.85 -16.81
CA THR A 253 -13.19 4.61 -17.60
C THR A 253 -12.01 5.28 -16.91
N TYR A 254 -10.93 4.55 -16.72
CA TYR A 254 -9.71 5.01 -16.06
C TYR A 254 -8.50 4.19 -16.54
N ASP A 255 -7.32 4.77 -16.36
CA ASP A 255 -6.07 4.12 -16.65
C ASP A 255 -5.45 3.60 -15.35
N THR A 256 -4.98 2.36 -15.35
CA THR A 256 -4.27 1.76 -14.22
C THR A 256 -2.76 2.02 -14.27
N ASN A 257 -2.26 2.36 -15.46
CA ASN A 257 -0.86 2.71 -15.69
C ASN A 257 -0.77 3.84 -16.72
N VAL A 258 0.07 4.82 -16.44
CA VAL A 258 0.42 5.95 -17.33
C VAL A 258 1.91 5.97 -17.68
N GLU A 259 2.66 4.95 -17.26
CA GLU A 259 4.10 4.83 -17.51
C GLU A 259 4.38 3.79 -18.60
N GLY A 260 5.13 4.19 -19.62
CA GLY A 260 5.53 3.33 -20.74
C GLY A 260 4.37 2.98 -21.68
N SER A 261 3.28 2.43 -21.17
CA SER A 261 2.06 2.12 -21.93
C SER A 261 0.81 2.44 -21.10
N ILE A 262 -0.22 2.91 -21.77
CA ILE A 262 -1.53 3.15 -21.16
C ILE A 262 -2.24 1.79 -20.99
N VAL A 263 -2.66 1.49 -19.78
CA VAL A 263 -3.41 0.26 -19.47
C VAL A 263 -4.75 0.64 -18.86
N TYR A 264 -5.83 0.33 -19.56
CA TYR A 264 -7.18 0.60 -19.09
C TYR A 264 -7.56 -0.28 -17.90
N GLY A 265 -8.30 0.31 -16.96
CA GLY A 265 -8.93 -0.42 -15.87
C GLY A 265 -10.13 -1.24 -16.34
N ALA A 266 -10.55 -2.20 -15.52
CA ALA A 266 -11.70 -3.04 -15.82
C ALA A 266 -13.00 -2.21 -15.90
N PRO A 267 -13.84 -2.40 -16.92
CA PRO A 267 -15.17 -1.80 -16.98
C PRO A 267 -16.07 -2.38 -15.89
N ARG A 268 -17.29 -1.84 -15.75
CA ARG A 268 -18.29 -2.43 -14.87
C ARG A 268 -18.48 -3.91 -15.20
N ASN A 269 -18.40 -4.72 -14.18
CA ASN A 269 -18.60 -6.17 -14.30
C ASN A 269 -19.42 -6.73 -13.15
N PHE A 270 -19.99 -7.91 -13.38
CA PHE A 270 -20.85 -8.61 -12.44
C PHE A 270 -20.28 -10.01 -12.23
N SER A 271 -20.34 -10.48 -10.98
CA SER A 271 -20.01 -11.87 -10.68
C SER A 271 -21.01 -12.46 -9.67
N ILE A 272 -21.21 -13.76 -9.77
CA ILE A 272 -21.98 -14.54 -8.79
C ILE A 272 -21.09 -15.69 -8.33
N THR A 273 -20.96 -15.86 -7.02
CA THR A 273 -20.16 -16.91 -6.40
C THR A 273 -21.03 -17.74 -5.47
N GLY A 274 -21.04 -19.05 -5.65
CA GLY A 274 -21.61 -20.01 -4.71
C GLY A 274 -20.50 -20.62 -3.85
N THR A 275 -20.66 -20.60 -2.53
CA THR A 275 -19.69 -21.20 -1.58
C THR A 275 -20.40 -22.29 -0.78
N TYR A 276 -19.87 -23.51 -0.82
CA TYR A 276 -20.33 -24.64 -0.02
C TYR A 276 -19.22 -25.11 0.93
N GLN A 277 -19.56 -25.24 2.21
CA GLN A 277 -18.67 -25.73 3.27
C GLN A 277 -19.10 -27.15 3.65
N PHE A 278 -18.18 -28.09 3.59
CA PHE A 278 -18.40 -29.50 3.94
C PHE A 278 -18.34 -29.75 5.45
#